data_3425e92a757e3aab2a83abefe3836df2
#
_entry.id   3425e92a757e3aab2a83abefe3836df2
#
_cell.length_a   1.000
_cell.length_b   1.000
_cell.length_c   1.000
_cell.angle_alpha   90.00
_cell.angle_beta   90.00
_cell.angle_gamma   90.00
#
_symmetry.space_group_name_H-M   'P 1'
#
loop_
_entity.id
_entity.type
_entity.pdbx_description
1 polymer ?
#
loop_
_entity_poly.entity_id
_entity_poly.type
_entity_poly.pdbx_seq_one_letter_code
_entity_poly.pdbx_strand_id
1 'polypeptide(L)'
;PTDSIPFHPRWRKVERKRPQIMAICDVSGSVAAYAKFLLMFLYALQDVLPRTRSFAFSAALGEVSDLLATLPVEEAIERVNLKYGGATDYGRALQDFSELALAEVNSATTVIVLGDARNNQADPRLDLLAEIKSRARQLIWLNPESTRLWGTGDSEMLRVKKECHLAKECQNLKQLERVIDKILSDRR
;
A
#
# COMPACT_ATOMS: atom_id res chain seq x y z
N PRO A 1 41.33 49.35 -9.44
CA PRO A 1 39.98 49.08 -8.97
C PRO A 1 39.62 47.62 -9.26
N THR A 2 39.55 46.79 -8.22
CA THR A 2 39.21 45.39 -8.30
C THR A 2 37.69 45.27 -8.13
N ASP A 3 37.01 44.99 -9.24
CA ASP A 3 35.57 44.71 -9.23
C ASP A 3 35.31 43.35 -8.50
N SER A 4 34.99 43.42 -7.23
CA SER A 4 34.53 42.27 -6.46
C SER A 4 33.10 41.99 -6.85
N ILE A 5 32.86 40.94 -7.66
CA ILE A 5 31.53 40.44 -7.94
C ILE A 5 30.98 39.83 -6.64
N PRO A 6 29.89 40.33 -6.04
CA PRO A 6 29.33 39.75 -4.83
C PRO A 6 28.72 38.40 -5.16
N PHE A 7 29.39 37.31 -4.77
CA PHE A 7 28.85 35.94 -4.86
C PHE A 7 27.83 35.74 -3.76
N HIS A 8 26.53 35.79 -4.09
CA HIS A 8 25.46 35.45 -3.19
C HIS A 8 25.02 33.98 -3.44
N PRO A 9 25.50 33.00 -2.65
CA PRO A 9 25.07 31.63 -2.81
C PRO A 9 23.60 31.53 -2.40
N ARG A 10 22.73 31.31 -3.38
CA ARG A 10 21.31 30.94 -3.10
C ARG A 10 21.26 29.50 -2.68
N TRP A 11 21.31 29.26 -1.38
CA TRP A 11 21.04 27.93 -0.82
C TRP A 11 19.59 27.55 -1.08
N ARG A 12 19.36 26.62 -1.99
CA ARG A 12 18.04 26.04 -2.20
C ARG A 12 17.76 25.12 -1.01
N LYS A 13 16.85 25.52 -0.12
CA LYS A 13 16.41 24.69 1.00
C LYS A 13 15.72 23.47 0.39
N VAL A 14 16.40 22.33 0.38
CA VAL A 14 15.81 21.06 -0.03
C VAL A 14 14.87 20.64 1.10
N GLU A 15 13.58 20.88 0.92
CA GLU A 15 12.58 20.30 1.82
C GLU A 15 12.65 18.78 1.71
N ARG A 16 13.24 18.13 2.71
CA ARG A 16 13.19 16.67 2.82
C ARG A 16 11.76 16.27 3.17
N LYS A 17 11.03 15.74 2.22
CA LYS A 17 9.70 15.15 2.44
C LYS A 17 9.85 14.06 3.49
N ARG A 18 8.98 14.09 4.51
CA ARG A 18 9.02 13.08 5.58
C ARG A 18 8.52 11.73 5.04
N PRO A 19 9.16 10.62 5.39
CA PRO A 19 8.71 9.28 4.99
C PRO A 19 7.27 9.03 5.40
N GLN A 20 6.48 8.48 4.49
CA GLN A 20 5.06 8.17 4.66
C GLN A 20 4.78 6.76 4.15
N ILE A 21 3.87 6.06 4.80
CA ILE A 21 3.35 4.78 4.31
C ILE A 21 1.86 4.94 3.99
N MET A 22 1.46 4.39 2.85
CA MET A 22 0.07 4.19 2.47
C MET A 22 -0.14 2.70 2.23
N ALA A 23 -1.00 2.07 3.02
CA ALA A 23 -1.26 0.63 2.93
C ALA A 23 -2.69 0.38 2.44
N ILE A 24 -2.85 -0.44 1.42
CA ILE A 24 -4.12 -0.81 0.78
C ILE A 24 -4.34 -2.30 1.05
N CYS A 25 -5.41 -2.65 1.75
CA CYS A 25 -5.70 -4.03 2.15
C CYS A 25 -6.97 -4.55 1.48
N ASP A 26 -6.83 -5.65 0.78
CA ASP A 26 -7.96 -6.45 0.30
C ASP A 26 -8.60 -7.20 1.48
N VAL A 27 -9.89 -6.98 1.69
CA VAL A 27 -10.71 -7.67 2.70
C VAL A 27 -11.85 -8.45 2.07
N SER A 28 -11.73 -8.79 0.80
CA SER A 28 -12.70 -9.58 0.04
C SER A 28 -12.79 -11.04 0.51
N GLY A 29 -13.80 -11.76 0.02
CA GLY A 29 -14.03 -13.16 0.37
C GLY A 29 -12.88 -14.09 -0.02
N SER A 30 -12.16 -13.83 -1.10
CA SER A 30 -11.02 -14.66 -1.55
C SER A 30 -9.85 -14.65 -0.56
N VAL A 31 -9.65 -13.55 0.16
CA VAL A 31 -8.61 -13.40 1.18
C VAL A 31 -9.12 -13.57 2.62
N ALA A 32 -10.37 -13.99 2.83
CA ALA A 32 -10.97 -14.05 4.16
C ALA A 32 -10.13 -14.82 5.20
N ALA A 33 -9.45 -15.90 4.78
CA ALA A 33 -8.54 -16.67 5.63
C ALA A 33 -7.31 -15.84 6.08
N TYR A 34 -6.93 -14.81 5.34
CA TYR A 34 -5.77 -13.95 5.59
C TYR A 34 -6.17 -12.55 6.04
N ALA A 35 -7.44 -12.16 5.85
CA ALA A 35 -7.89 -10.80 6.12
C ALA A 35 -7.61 -10.35 7.56
N LYS A 36 -7.88 -11.21 8.54
CA LYS A 36 -7.55 -10.93 9.94
C LYS A 36 -6.06 -10.64 10.14
N PHE A 37 -5.21 -11.46 9.55
CA PHE A 37 -3.75 -11.30 9.60
C PHE A 37 -3.29 -10.00 8.94
N LEU A 38 -3.83 -9.68 7.75
CA LEU A 38 -3.48 -8.46 7.03
C LEU A 38 -3.94 -7.19 7.78
N LEU A 39 -5.13 -7.24 8.38
CA LEU A 39 -5.65 -6.12 9.19
C LEU A 39 -4.91 -5.95 10.51
N MET A 40 -4.52 -7.05 11.17
CA MET A 40 -3.63 -6.99 12.34
C MET A 40 -2.29 -6.34 12.00
N PHE A 41 -1.79 -6.60 10.79
CA PHE A 41 -0.58 -5.94 10.31
C PHE A 41 -0.79 -4.44 10.10
N LEU A 42 -1.88 -4.01 9.47
CA LEU A 42 -2.17 -2.58 9.32
C LEU A 42 -2.26 -1.89 10.68
N TYR A 43 -2.89 -2.55 11.64
CA TYR A 43 -2.99 -2.06 13.01
C TYR A 43 -1.61 -1.85 13.64
N ALA A 44 -0.75 -2.90 13.59
CA ALA A 44 0.61 -2.82 14.12
C ALA A 44 1.49 -1.82 13.38
N LEU A 45 1.33 -1.70 12.06
CA LEU A 45 2.08 -0.74 11.24
C LEU A 45 1.76 0.70 11.65
N GLN A 46 0.49 0.99 11.90
CA GLN A 46 0.03 2.32 12.29
C GLN A 46 0.53 2.72 13.67
N ASP A 47 0.65 1.76 14.60
CA ASP A 47 1.20 1.98 15.93
C ASP A 47 2.70 2.32 15.88
N VAL A 48 3.47 1.63 15.03
CA VAL A 48 4.93 1.80 14.91
C VAL A 48 5.32 2.99 14.03
N LEU A 49 4.48 3.35 13.05
CA LEU A 49 4.75 4.36 12.04
C LEU A 49 3.64 5.42 12.00
N PRO A 50 3.77 6.52 12.76
CA PRO A 50 2.69 7.53 12.95
C PRO A 50 2.19 8.21 11.67
N ARG A 51 2.91 8.09 10.55
CA ARG A 51 2.53 8.63 9.24
C ARG A 51 2.07 7.53 8.29
N THR A 52 1.30 6.59 8.81
CA THR A 52 0.68 5.54 8.02
C THR A 52 -0.78 5.91 7.76
N ARG A 53 -1.17 5.88 6.48
CA ARG A 53 -2.58 5.89 6.07
C ARG A 53 -2.96 4.48 5.63
N SER A 54 -4.06 4.01 6.15
CA SER A 54 -4.55 2.64 5.90
C SER A 54 -5.87 2.68 5.16
N PHE A 55 -5.97 1.91 4.09
CA PHE A 55 -7.15 1.76 3.25
C PHE A 55 -7.56 0.31 3.21
N ALA A 56 -8.86 0.04 3.14
CA ALA A 56 -9.39 -1.30 2.96
C ALA A 56 -10.42 -1.30 1.83
N PHE A 57 -10.50 -2.40 1.10
CA PHE A 57 -11.44 -2.57 -0.01
C PHE A 57 -11.91 -4.01 -0.20
N SER A 58 -13.07 -4.13 -0.86
CA SER A 58 -13.45 -5.27 -1.67
C SER A 58 -14.02 -4.75 -3.00
N ALA A 59 -15.29 -4.39 -3.07
CA ALA A 59 -15.89 -3.74 -4.24
C ALA A 59 -15.58 -2.24 -4.34
N ALA A 60 -15.34 -1.56 -3.22
CA ALA A 60 -14.98 -0.15 -3.14
C ALA A 60 -13.94 0.06 -2.03
N LEU A 61 -13.12 1.08 -2.19
CA LEU A 61 -12.06 1.40 -1.24
C LEU A 61 -12.46 2.57 -0.33
N GLY A 62 -12.06 2.48 0.93
CA GLY A 62 -12.17 3.58 1.87
C GLY A 62 -10.99 3.64 2.84
N GLU A 63 -10.73 4.82 3.38
CA GLU A 63 -9.72 5.01 4.40
C GLU A 63 -10.23 4.50 5.75
N VAL A 64 -9.39 3.72 6.44
CA VAL A 64 -9.69 3.07 7.72
C VAL A 64 -8.72 3.47 8.83
N SER A 65 -7.87 4.46 8.58
CA SER A 65 -6.84 4.93 9.53
C SER A 65 -7.43 5.27 10.89
N ASP A 66 -8.55 6.00 10.93
CA ASP A 66 -9.19 6.42 12.18
C ASP A 66 -9.79 5.21 12.94
N LEU A 67 -10.37 4.24 12.22
CA LEU A 67 -10.88 3.01 12.84
C LEU A 67 -9.77 2.24 13.54
N LEU A 68 -8.62 2.08 12.87
CA LEU A 68 -7.46 1.38 13.41
C LEU A 68 -6.78 2.14 14.57
N ALA A 69 -6.88 3.47 14.59
CA ALA A 69 -6.29 4.31 15.64
C ALA A 69 -7.16 4.41 16.89
N THR A 70 -8.49 4.25 16.77
CA THR A 70 -9.43 4.56 17.86
C THR A 70 -10.07 3.34 18.52
N LEU A 71 -10.09 2.20 17.84
CA LEU A 71 -10.74 0.98 18.32
C LEU A 71 -9.72 -0.10 18.71
N PRO A 72 -10.07 -0.99 19.65
CA PRO A 72 -9.32 -2.24 19.85
C PRO A 72 -9.22 -3.04 18.56
N VAL A 73 -8.13 -3.78 18.37
CA VAL A 73 -7.81 -4.45 17.10
C VAL A 73 -8.92 -5.38 16.62
N GLU A 74 -9.54 -6.14 17.50
CA GLU A 74 -10.62 -7.06 17.15
C GLU A 74 -11.87 -6.32 16.65
N GLU A 75 -12.24 -5.23 17.30
CA GLU A 75 -13.40 -4.41 16.92
C GLU A 75 -13.12 -3.64 15.61
N ALA A 76 -11.92 -3.12 15.43
CA ALA A 76 -11.51 -2.46 14.21
C ALA A 76 -11.60 -3.42 13.00
N ILE A 77 -11.08 -4.65 13.14
CA ILE A 77 -11.14 -5.70 12.11
C ILE A 77 -12.59 -6.04 11.76
N GLU A 78 -13.45 -6.23 12.76
CA GLU A 78 -14.85 -6.54 12.54
C GLU A 78 -15.55 -5.43 11.76
N ARG A 79 -15.37 -4.18 12.16
CA ARG A 79 -15.97 -3.03 11.48
C ARG A 79 -15.47 -2.82 10.06
N VAL A 80 -14.19 -3.06 9.81
CA VAL A 80 -13.63 -3.00 8.45
C VAL A 80 -14.27 -4.09 7.58
N ASN A 81 -14.36 -5.32 8.06
CA ASN A 81 -14.96 -6.43 7.32
C ASN A 81 -16.45 -6.20 7.03
N LEU A 82 -17.21 -5.69 7.99
CA LEU A 82 -18.63 -5.35 7.81
C LEU A 82 -18.83 -4.25 6.77
N LYS A 83 -17.97 -3.26 6.74
CA LYS A 83 -18.11 -2.08 5.86
C LYS A 83 -17.60 -2.34 4.45
N TYR A 84 -16.51 -3.08 4.30
CA TYR A 84 -15.79 -3.23 3.04
C TYR A 84 -15.68 -4.67 2.54
N GLY A 85 -16.19 -5.66 3.25
CA GLY A 85 -16.20 -7.05 2.80
C GLY A 85 -17.12 -7.27 1.58
N GLY A 86 -16.81 -8.29 0.75
CA GLY A 86 -17.62 -8.66 -0.42
C GLY A 86 -16.79 -9.15 -1.60
N ALA A 87 -17.30 -8.97 -2.82
CA ALA A 87 -16.62 -9.34 -4.05
C ALA A 87 -15.48 -8.36 -4.36
N THR A 88 -14.39 -8.87 -4.92
CA THR A 88 -13.18 -8.09 -5.21
C THR A 88 -13.28 -7.33 -6.52
N ASP A 89 -12.88 -6.06 -6.49
CA ASP A 89 -12.61 -5.24 -7.69
C ASP A 89 -11.38 -4.35 -7.45
N TYR A 90 -10.21 -4.83 -7.87
CA TYR A 90 -8.94 -4.08 -7.76
C TYR A 90 -8.94 -2.83 -8.64
N GLY A 91 -9.55 -2.88 -9.81
CA GLY A 91 -9.61 -1.74 -10.71
C GLY A 91 -10.37 -0.57 -10.07
N ARG A 92 -11.51 -0.85 -9.47
CA ARG A 92 -12.30 0.13 -8.74
C ARG A 92 -11.55 0.63 -7.50
N ALA A 93 -10.93 -0.26 -6.74
CA ALA A 93 -10.15 0.11 -5.56
C ALA A 93 -8.98 1.04 -5.91
N LEU A 94 -8.26 0.79 -6.99
CA LEU A 94 -7.17 1.65 -7.46
C LEU A 94 -7.68 3.01 -7.96
N GLN A 95 -8.86 3.05 -8.60
CA GLN A 95 -9.50 4.30 -8.97
C GLN A 95 -9.88 5.12 -7.73
N ASP A 96 -10.56 4.51 -6.76
CA ASP A 96 -10.93 5.17 -5.51
C ASP A 96 -9.67 5.66 -4.75
N PHE A 97 -8.59 4.88 -4.72
CA PHE A 97 -7.32 5.30 -4.13
C PHE A 97 -6.73 6.51 -4.85
N SER A 98 -6.80 6.51 -6.18
CA SER A 98 -6.28 7.63 -6.98
C SER A 98 -7.05 8.93 -6.69
N GLU A 99 -8.36 8.85 -6.55
CA GLU A 99 -9.20 10.00 -6.20
C GLU A 99 -8.94 10.50 -4.77
N LEU A 100 -8.74 9.57 -3.80
CA LEU A 100 -8.60 9.89 -2.39
C LEU A 100 -7.19 10.32 -1.98
N ALA A 101 -6.15 9.74 -2.57
CA ALA A 101 -4.81 9.80 -1.98
C ALA A 101 -3.65 9.97 -2.97
N LEU A 102 -3.84 9.77 -4.29
CA LEU A 102 -2.74 9.80 -5.26
C LEU A 102 -2.00 11.15 -5.29
N ALA A 103 -2.70 12.26 -5.05
CA ALA A 103 -2.10 13.59 -4.99
C ALA A 103 -1.04 13.74 -3.89
N GLU A 104 -1.15 12.95 -2.83
CA GLU A 104 -0.21 12.93 -1.70
C GLU A 104 0.95 11.93 -1.88
N VAL A 105 0.83 11.00 -2.85
CA VAL A 105 1.90 10.05 -3.17
C VAL A 105 3.07 10.81 -3.80
N ASN A 106 4.26 10.62 -3.23
CA ASN A 106 5.47 11.29 -3.68
C ASN A 106 6.73 10.45 -3.43
N SER A 107 7.90 10.96 -3.78
CA SER A 107 9.19 10.27 -3.66
C SER A 107 9.62 9.88 -2.23
N ALA A 108 8.87 10.24 -1.20
CA ALA A 108 9.05 9.77 0.18
C ALA A 108 7.97 8.78 0.62
N THR A 109 6.98 8.48 -0.25
CA THR A 109 5.86 7.59 0.05
C THR A 109 6.19 6.15 -0.34
N THR A 110 6.03 5.22 0.58
CA THR A 110 5.97 3.78 0.28
C THR A 110 4.51 3.35 0.24
N VAL A 111 4.06 2.82 -0.89
CA VAL A 111 2.71 2.24 -1.04
C VAL A 111 2.83 0.74 -0.91
N ILE A 112 2.05 0.13 -0.02
CA ILE A 112 2.00 -1.32 0.22
C ILE A 112 0.60 -1.81 -0.11
N VAL A 113 0.50 -2.74 -1.06
CA VAL A 113 -0.76 -3.43 -1.37
C VAL A 113 -0.72 -4.83 -0.78
N LEU A 114 -1.77 -5.19 -0.06
CA LEU A 114 -1.94 -6.48 0.62
C LEU A 114 -3.15 -7.18 -0.01
N GLY A 115 -2.91 -8.25 -0.76
CA GLY A 115 -4.00 -8.99 -1.42
C GLY A 115 -3.51 -10.00 -2.46
N ASP A 116 -4.41 -10.88 -2.89
CA ASP A 116 -4.11 -12.01 -3.78
C ASP A 116 -4.08 -11.64 -5.28
N ALA A 117 -4.48 -10.43 -5.64
CA ALA A 117 -4.63 -9.96 -7.01
C ALA A 117 -5.63 -10.80 -7.85
N ARG A 118 -6.66 -11.38 -7.22
CA ARG A 118 -7.78 -12.04 -7.91
C ARG A 118 -8.86 -11.02 -8.21
N ASN A 119 -9.17 -10.82 -9.49
CA ASN A 119 -9.98 -9.68 -9.91
C ASN A 119 -11.27 -10.05 -10.63
N ASN A 120 -11.77 -11.27 -10.46
CA ASN A 120 -13.02 -11.75 -11.09
C ASN A 120 -13.11 -11.43 -12.60
N GLN A 121 -11.98 -11.47 -13.31
CA GLN A 121 -11.83 -11.14 -14.73
C GLN A 121 -12.16 -9.66 -15.08
N ALA A 122 -12.29 -8.77 -14.09
CA ALA A 122 -12.40 -7.34 -14.32
C ALA A 122 -11.05 -6.72 -14.73
N ASP A 123 -11.07 -5.50 -15.26
CA ASP A 123 -9.84 -4.76 -15.58
C ASP A 123 -9.10 -4.38 -14.29
N PRO A 124 -7.87 -4.86 -14.04
CA PRO A 124 -7.12 -4.55 -12.83
C PRO A 124 -6.53 -3.13 -12.82
N ARG A 125 -6.76 -2.31 -13.84
CA ARG A 125 -6.28 -0.93 -13.98
C ARG A 125 -4.76 -0.80 -13.71
N LEU A 126 -3.97 -1.55 -14.48
CA LEU A 126 -2.50 -1.53 -14.39
C LEU A 126 -1.91 -0.15 -14.71
N ASP A 127 -2.62 0.67 -15.47
CA ASP A 127 -2.31 2.07 -15.73
C ASP A 127 -2.19 2.88 -14.41
N LEU A 128 -3.12 2.68 -13.48
CA LEU A 128 -3.08 3.32 -12.17
C LEU A 128 -1.97 2.81 -11.28
N LEU A 129 -1.66 1.50 -11.33
CA LEU A 129 -0.49 0.96 -10.64
C LEU A 129 0.81 1.56 -11.16
N ALA A 130 0.95 1.68 -12.48
CA ALA A 130 2.12 2.32 -13.12
C ALA A 130 2.24 3.79 -12.69
N GLU A 131 1.14 4.51 -12.58
CA GLU A 131 1.12 5.89 -12.11
C GLU A 131 1.55 5.99 -10.64
N ILE A 132 1.01 5.15 -9.75
CA ILE A 132 1.41 5.07 -8.35
C ILE A 132 2.90 4.76 -8.25
N LYS A 133 3.40 3.77 -9.02
CA LYS A 133 4.82 3.40 -9.07
C LYS A 133 5.70 4.58 -9.46
N SER A 134 5.30 5.36 -10.45
CA SER A 134 6.09 6.50 -10.94
C SER A 134 6.24 7.62 -9.91
N ARG A 135 5.26 7.80 -9.04
CA ARG A 135 5.24 8.85 -8.01
C ARG A 135 5.85 8.40 -6.69
N ALA A 136 5.60 7.15 -6.31
CA ALA A 136 6.02 6.60 -5.03
C ALA A 136 7.54 6.33 -4.99
N ARG A 137 8.12 6.40 -3.78
CA ARG A 137 9.46 5.88 -3.53
C ARG A 137 9.53 4.38 -3.81
N GLN A 138 8.52 3.65 -3.30
CA GLN A 138 8.36 2.21 -3.52
C GLN A 138 6.88 1.86 -3.61
N LEU A 139 6.55 0.98 -4.55
CA LEU A 139 5.29 0.26 -4.61
C LEU A 139 5.58 -1.22 -4.36
N ILE A 140 5.04 -1.74 -3.28
CA ILE A 140 5.27 -3.11 -2.78
C ILE A 140 3.94 -3.85 -2.79
N TRP A 141 3.92 -5.05 -3.38
CA TRP A 141 2.77 -5.93 -3.33
C TRP A 141 3.08 -7.18 -2.48
N LEU A 142 2.28 -7.43 -1.46
CA LEU A 142 2.38 -8.58 -0.59
C LEU A 142 1.16 -9.48 -0.83
N ASN A 143 1.42 -10.64 -1.42
CA ASN A 143 0.38 -11.60 -1.77
C ASN A 143 0.34 -12.75 -0.76
N PRO A 144 -0.82 -13.04 -0.13
CA PRO A 144 -0.96 -14.15 0.80
C PRO A 144 -0.93 -15.52 0.14
N GLU A 145 -1.10 -15.60 -1.18
CA GLU A 145 -1.00 -16.86 -1.90
C GLU A 145 0.44 -17.22 -2.27
N SER A 146 0.70 -18.52 -2.36
CA SER A 146 1.97 -19.03 -2.87
C SER A 146 2.23 -18.56 -4.30
N THR A 147 3.50 -18.24 -4.60
CA THR A 147 3.93 -17.87 -5.95
C THR A 147 3.55 -18.88 -7.03
N ARG A 148 3.31 -20.14 -6.67
CA ARG A 148 2.85 -21.21 -7.58
C ARG A 148 1.44 -20.97 -8.11
N LEU A 149 0.63 -20.18 -7.40
CA LEU A 149 -0.74 -19.86 -7.78
C LEU A 149 -0.85 -18.58 -8.61
N TRP A 150 0.24 -17.81 -8.70
CA TRP A 150 0.24 -16.55 -9.43
C TRP A 150 0.01 -16.77 -10.93
N GLY A 151 -1.00 -16.12 -11.47
CA GLY A 151 -1.43 -16.25 -12.86
C GLY A 151 -2.31 -17.48 -13.13
N THR A 152 -2.77 -18.18 -12.09
CA THR A 152 -3.76 -19.24 -12.22
C THR A 152 -5.17 -18.70 -11.99
N GLY A 153 -6.15 -19.22 -12.73
CA GLY A 153 -7.54 -18.77 -12.64
C GLY A 153 -7.67 -17.29 -13.02
N ASP A 154 -8.24 -16.49 -12.14
CA ASP A 154 -8.45 -15.04 -12.28
C ASP A 154 -7.35 -14.19 -11.64
N SER A 155 -6.22 -14.80 -11.25
CA SER A 155 -5.09 -14.09 -10.65
C SER A 155 -4.37 -13.22 -11.68
N GLU A 156 -4.34 -11.91 -11.44
CA GLU A 156 -3.63 -10.91 -12.24
C GLU A 156 -2.17 -10.71 -11.78
N MET A 157 -1.71 -11.51 -10.81
CA MET A 157 -0.44 -11.26 -10.12
C MET A 157 0.79 -11.21 -11.02
N LEU A 158 0.83 -11.99 -12.13
CA LEU A 158 1.94 -11.95 -13.08
C LEU A 158 2.02 -10.62 -13.86
N ARG A 159 0.88 -9.98 -14.08
CA ARG A 159 0.80 -8.64 -14.70
C ARG A 159 1.11 -7.55 -13.67
N VAL A 160 0.46 -7.62 -12.51
CA VAL A 160 0.64 -6.70 -11.39
C VAL A 160 2.10 -6.62 -10.94
N LYS A 161 2.79 -7.75 -10.84
CA LYS A 161 4.21 -7.81 -10.45
C LYS A 161 5.11 -6.93 -11.31
N LYS A 162 4.81 -6.76 -12.58
CA LYS A 162 5.61 -5.93 -13.51
C LYS A 162 5.48 -4.44 -13.18
N GLU A 163 4.33 -4.07 -12.64
CA GLU A 163 4.03 -2.70 -12.23
C GLU A 163 4.42 -2.38 -10.78
N CYS A 164 5.08 -3.30 -10.07
CA CYS A 164 5.58 -3.07 -8.72
C CYS A 164 7.10 -2.94 -8.68
N HIS A 165 7.63 -2.25 -7.68
CA HIS A 165 9.07 -2.28 -7.37
C HIS A 165 9.44 -3.61 -6.69
N LEU A 166 8.52 -4.15 -5.89
CA LEU A 166 8.67 -5.43 -5.21
C LEU A 166 7.32 -6.14 -5.14
N ALA A 167 7.28 -7.42 -5.50
CA ALA A 167 6.15 -8.30 -5.26
C ALA A 167 6.62 -9.56 -4.56
N LYS A 168 6.03 -9.89 -3.41
CA LYS A 168 6.41 -11.05 -2.59
C LYS A 168 5.22 -11.82 -2.07
N GLU A 169 5.41 -13.11 -1.92
CA GLU A 169 4.58 -13.97 -1.10
C GLU A 169 4.71 -13.56 0.38
N CYS A 170 3.58 -13.41 1.06
CA CYS A 170 3.53 -13.02 2.47
C CYS A 170 2.34 -13.70 3.15
N GLN A 171 2.58 -14.86 3.74
CA GLN A 171 1.58 -15.75 4.32
C GLN A 171 1.50 -15.70 5.86
N ASN A 172 2.47 -15.03 6.51
CA ASN A 172 2.55 -14.99 7.97
C ASN A 172 3.26 -13.74 8.48
N LEU A 173 3.08 -13.44 9.77
CA LEU A 173 3.66 -12.29 10.44
C LEU A 173 5.18 -12.20 10.32
N LYS A 174 5.88 -13.34 10.39
CA LYS A 174 7.34 -13.37 10.29
C LYS A 174 7.88 -12.92 8.94
N GLN A 175 7.18 -13.30 7.85
CA GLN A 175 7.52 -12.80 6.51
C GLN A 175 7.24 -11.31 6.38
N LEU A 176 6.18 -10.86 7.00
CA LEU A 176 5.75 -9.47 7.01
C LEU A 176 6.71 -8.57 7.79
N GLU A 177 7.13 -8.98 9.00
CA GLU A 177 8.15 -8.29 9.79
C GLU A 177 9.43 -8.08 8.99
N ARG A 178 9.91 -9.10 8.27
CA ARG A 178 11.09 -8.99 7.40
C ARG A 178 10.94 -7.94 6.30
N VAL A 179 9.75 -7.81 5.73
CA VAL A 179 9.49 -6.78 4.70
C VAL A 179 9.53 -5.40 5.33
N ILE A 180 8.96 -5.24 6.52
CA ILE A 180 8.97 -3.95 7.23
C ILE A 180 10.38 -3.58 7.64
N ASP A 181 11.14 -4.49 8.23
CA ASP A 181 12.53 -4.25 8.62
C ASP A 181 13.35 -3.78 7.42
N LYS A 182 13.12 -4.38 6.24
CA LYS A 182 13.74 -3.93 5.00
C LYS A 182 13.31 -2.51 4.61
N ILE A 183 12.01 -2.21 4.65
CA ILE A 183 11.49 -0.87 4.35
C ILE A 183 12.08 0.17 5.31
N LEU A 184 12.23 -0.18 6.59
CA LEU A 184 12.79 0.71 7.60
C LEU A 184 14.31 0.88 7.44
N SER A 185 15.04 -0.18 7.08
CA SER A 185 16.49 -0.11 6.85
C SER A 185 16.85 0.69 5.61
N ASP A 186 16.08 0.60 4.54
CA ASP A 186 16.26 1.36 3.30
C ASP A 186 15.96 2.88 3.47
N ARG A 187 15.55 3.29 4.68
CA ARG A 187 15.30 4.70 5.04
C ARG A 187 16.52 5.41 5.61
N ARG A 188 17.59 4.70 5.92
CA ARG A 188 18.85 5.26 6.39
C ARG A 188 19.74 5.61 5.20
#